data_758e1b42dafb71832576b35a91b78ae0
#
_entry.id   758e1b42dafb71832576b35a91b78ae0
#
_cell.length_a   1.000
_cell.length_b   1.000
_cell.length_c   1.000
_cell.angle_alpha   90.00
_cell.angle_beta   90.00
_cell.angle_gamma   90.00
#
_symmetry.space_group_name_H-M   'P 1'
#
loop_
_entity.id
_entity.type
_entity.pdbx_description
1 polymer ?
#
loop_
_entity_poly.entity_id
_entity_poly.type
_entity_poly.pdbx_seq_one_letter_code
_entity_poly.pdbx_strand_id
1 'polypeptide(L)'
;MDIDKNRCVGCCNCHAICPMGAISMDVDGKSVVNQDECVECSTCHRVLRDEGYAPSLVGTVRSILSALSLQFMAEVDVCPTNALVPPELGYPRSIRAAFSDPTVVHAGTGVGGRGTEEIKTNDVTGRLRTGEAGIVIELGRPGTGAHFRDVEKIATSLIPLEPHFETNNPVTQLMEDPSTGKIREEVLGEKVLSAIIEVKTTLEKIPEYLRTLESVQGEIDTVFAVGVASKCDPDGSAPHQKWVQEAGYILSPNGKTNLGLGRPLFQEAEQ
;
A
#
# COMPACT_ATOMS: atom_id res chain seq x y z
N MET A 1 1.26 -4.03 16.31
CA MET A 1 1.57 -5.43 16.71
C MET A 1 2.49 -5.41 17.90
N ASP A 2 2.23 -6.23 18.94
CA ASP A 2 3.06 -6.35 20.13
C ASP A 2 3.59 -7.78 20.30
N ILE A 3 4.57 -7.96 21.19
CA ILE A 3 5.15 -9.27 21.49
C ILE A 3 5.05 -9.54 22.99
N ASP A 4 4.33 -10.60 23.35
CA ASP A 4 4.36 -11.13 24.70
C ASP A 4 5.72 -11.79 24.99
N LYS A 5 6.55 -11.08 25.76
CA LYS A 5 7.89 -11.51 26.12
C LYS A 5 7.93 -12.81 26.94
N ASN A 6 6.85 -13.15 27.68
CA ASN A 6 6.77 -14.40 28.44
C ASN A 6 6.57 -15.60 27.52
N ARG A 7 5.91 -15.42 26.41
CA ARG A 7 5.67 -16.45 25.39
C ARG A 7 6.76 -16.51 24.35
N CYS A 8 7.45 -15.40 24.06
CA CYS A 8 8.50 -15.33 23.04
C CYS A 8 9.70 -16.20 23.42
N VAL A 9 10.10 -17.11 22.54
CA VAL A 9 11.27 -17.98 22.68
C VAL A 9 12.43 -17.55 21.78
N GLY A 10 12.36 -16.39 21.13
CA GLY A 10 13.41 -15.81 20.32
C GLY A 10 13.76 -16.64 19.06
N CYS A 11 12.80 -17.34 18.44
CA CYS A 11 13.04 -18.18 17.26
C CYS A 11 13.27 -17.41 15.95
N CYS A 12 13.00 -16.11 15.91
CA CYS A 12 13.16 -15.20 14.78
C CYS A 12 12.28 -15.49 13.54
N ASN A 13 11.35 -16.44 13.58
CA ASN A 13 10.50 -16.75 12.43
C ASN A 13 9.68 -15.54 11.97
N CYS A 14 9.23 -14.70 12.90
CA CYS A 14 8.45 -13.49 12.61
C CYS A 14 9.28 -12.39 11.90
N HIS A 15 10.63 -12.42 12.00
CA HIS A 15 11.49 -11.41 11.36
C HIS A 15 11.39 -11.49 9.83
N ALA A 16 11.50 -12.69 9.27
CA ALA A 16 11.46 -12.92 7.83
C ALA A 16 10.06 -12.68 7.21
N ILE A 17 9.02 -12.73 8.02
CA ILE A 17 7.63 -12.55 7.55
C ILE A 17 7.24 -11.07 7.50
N CYS A 18 7.91 -10.22 8.31
CA CYS A 18 7.56 -8.81 8.35
C CYS A 18 7.95 -8.09 7.05
N PRO A 19 7.00 -7.59 6.25
CA PRO A 19 7.31 -6.94 4.97
C PRO A 19 8.05 -5.60 5.15
N MET A 20 8.00 -5.03 6.37
CA MET A 20 8.66 -3.76 6.71
C MET A 20 9.97 -3.94 7.47
N GLY A 21 10.37 -5.17 7.80
CA GLY A 21 11.53 -5.41 8.66
C GLY A 21 11.38 -4.82 10.08
N ALA A 22 10.15 -4.57 10.51
CA ALA A 22 9.85 -3.92 11.79
C ALA A 22 10.11 -4.81 13.03
N ILE A 23 10.46 -6.09 12.85
CA ILE A 23 10.68 -7.03 13.95
C ILE A 23 12.17 -7.39 13.99
N SER A 24 12.78 -7.18 15.15
CA SER A 24 14.19 -7.47 15.39
C SER A 24 14.40 -8.24 16.71
N MET A 25 15.64 -8.67 16.96
CA MET A 25 16.04 -9.28 18.21
C MET A 25 16.38 -8.21 19.25
N ASP A 26 15.84 -8.33 20.43
CA ASP A 26 16.18 -7.49 21.57
C ASP A 26 17.40 -8.05 22.34
N VAL A 27 17.94 -7.27 23.27
CA VAL A 27 19.10 -7.64 24.11
C VAL A 27 18.82 -8.85 25.01
N ASP A 28 17.57 -9.13 25.33
CA ASP A 28 17.13 -10.27 26.11
C ASP A 28 17.01 -11.58 25.28
N GLY A 29 17.38 -11.53 23.99
CA GLY A 29 17.27 -12.66 23.07
C GLY A 29 15.83 -12.98 22.64
N LYS A 30 14.92 -12.04 22.79
CA LYS A 30 13.52 -12.12 22.36
C LYS A 30 13.23 -11.12 21.27
N SER A 31 12.21 -11.37 20.48
CA SER A 31 11.82 -10.43 19.42
C SER A 31 11.18 -9.16 20.02
N VAL A 32 11.36 -8.04 19.33
CA VAL A 32 10.75 -6.74 19.61
C VAL A 32 10.24 -6.13 18.31
N VAL A 33 9.16 -5.34 18.39
CA VAL A 33 8.58 -4.62 17.24
C VAL A 33 9.01 -3.15 17.34
N ASN A 34 9.63 -2.66 16.27
CA ASN A 34 9.78 -1.22 16.09
C ASN A 34 8.41 -0.64 15.70
N GLN A 35 7.83 0.12 16.63
CA GLN A 35 6.47 0.65 16.48
C GLN A 35 6.37 1.77 15.43
N ASP A 36 7.49 2.42 15.09
CA ASP A 36 7.52 3.46 14.05
C ASP A 36 7.47 2.81 12.65
N GLU A 37 8.12 1.65 12.49
CA GLU A 37 8.14 0.90 11.24
C GLU A 37 6.95 -0.04 11.06
N CYS A 38 6.25 -0.41 12.14
CA CYS A 38 5.11 -1.30 12.07
C CYS A 38 3.89 -0.62 11.43
N VAL A 39 3.48 -1.10 10.27
CA VAL A 39 2.33 -0.60 9.50
C VAL A 39 1.01 -1.31 9.82
N GLU A 40 0.96 -2.09 10.86
CA GLU A 40 -0.22 -2.84 11.35
C GLU A 40 -0.90 -3.71 10.27
N CYS A 41 -0.10 -4.29 9.36
CA CYS A 41 -0.60 -5.14 8.26
C CYS A 41 -1.05 -6.55 8.70
N SER A 42 -0.85 -6.90 9.96
CA SER A 42 -1.18 -8.19 10.56
C SER A 42 -0.57 -9.43 9.88
N THR A 43 0.34 -9.29 8.91
CA THR A 43 0.92 -10.42 8.18
C THR A 43 1.60 -11.42 9.10
N CYS A 44 2.32 -10.94 10.13
CA CYS A 44 2.99 -11.79 11.11
C CYS A 44 2.03 -12.53 12.06
N HIS A 45 0.77 -12.06 12.18
CA HIS A 45 -0.24 -12.66 13.04
C HIS A 45 -1.28 -13.50 12.28
N ARG A 46 -1.54 -13.19 11.02
CA ARG A 46 -2.64 -13.77 10.23
C ARG A 46 -2.60 -15.29 10.07
N VAL A 47 -1.42 -15.89 10.17
CA VAL A 47 -1.20 -17.33 10.03
C VAL A 47 -0.98 -18.03 11.38
N LEU A 48 -1.31 -17.39 12.50
CA LEU A 48 -1.19 -18.01 13.81
C LEU A 48 -2.33 -19.02 14.04
N ARG A 49 -2.03 -20.04 14.86
CA ARG A 49 -3.02 -20.94 15.41
C ARG A 49 -3.77 -20.27 16.56
N ASP A 50 -4.96 -20.74 16.85
CA ASP A 50 -5.72 -20.27 18.00
C ASP A 50 -4.97 -20.55 19.32
N GLU A 51 -4.24 -21.67 19.39
CA GLU A 51 -3.45 -22.05 20.54
C GLU A 51 -1.98 -22.28 20.17
N GLY A 52 -1.07 -21.57 20.83
CA GLY A 52 0.37 -21.78 20.69
C GLY A 52 0.87 -22.90 21.62
N TYR A 53 2.01 -23.48 21.25
CA TYR A 53 2.71 -24.43 22.11
C TYR A 53 3.27 -23.78 23.38
N ALA A 54 3.45 -24.56 24.45
CA ALA A 54 4.07 -24.08 25.66
C ALA A 54 5.51 -23.57 25.38
N PRO A 55 5.87 -22.37 25.84
CA PRO A 55 7.20 -21.78 25.59
C PRO A 55 8.35 -22.67 26.08
N SER A 56 8.21 -23.38 27.19
CA SER A 56 9.19 -24.33 27.75
C SER A 56 9.45 -25.49 26.79
N LEU A 57 8.41 -26.04 26.18
CA LEU A 57 8.53 -27.12 25.19
C LEU A 57 9.29 -26.64 23.95
N VAL A 58 8.87 -25.51 23.38
CA VAL A 58 9.50 -24.96 22.19
C VAL A 58 10.96 -24.56 22.46
N GLY A 59 11.23 -23.96 23.61
CA GLY A 59 12.58 -23.61 24.05
C GLY A 59 13.49 -24.83 24.18
N THR A 60 13.00 -25.94 24.73
CA THR A 60 13.73 -27.20 24.84
C THR A 60 14.05 -27.80 23.48
N VAL A 61 13.05 -27.87 22.58
CA VAL A 61 13.24 -28.38 21.22
C VAL A 61 14.27 -27.53 20.46
N ARG A 62 14.20 -26.20 20.55
CA ARG A 62 15.21 -25.31 19.94
C ARG A 62 16.61 -25.57 20.46
N SER A 63 16.76 -25.73 21.77
CA SER A 63 18.08 -26.00 22.36
C SER A 63 18.67 -27.32 21.87
N ILE A 64 17.86 -28.36 21.74
CA ILE A 64 18.27 -29.66 21.20
C ILE A 64 18.67 -29.52 19.73
N LEU A 65 17.87 -28.89 18.90
CA LEU A 65 18.16 -28.68 17.48
C LEU A 65 19.43 -27.85 17.29
N SER A 66 19.60 -26.79 18.08
CA SER A 66 20.81 -25.96 18.06
C SER A 66 22.06 -26.78 18.43
N ALA A 67 21.99 -27.64 19.44
CA ALA A 67 23.09 -28.54 19.84
C ALA A 67 23.46 -29.53 18.73
N LEU A 68 22.50 -29.87 17.87
CA LEU A 68 22.73 -30.75 16.68
C LEU A 68 23.04 -29.95 15.42
N SER A 69 23.28 -28.64 15.52
CA SER A 69 23.48 -27.73 14.38
C SER A 69 22.33 -27.74 13.38
N LEU A 70 21.11 -28.05 13.82
CA LEU A 70 19.89 -28.03 13.03
C LEU A 70 19.13 -26.73 13.25
N GLN A 71 18.57 -26.19 12.16
CA GLN A 71 17.78 -24.97 12.23
C GLN A 71 16.36 -25.28 12.71
N PHE A 72 15.86 -24.47 13.66
CA PHE A 72 14.47 -24.51 14.04
C PHE A 72 13.65 -23.75 12.98
N MET A 73 12.80 -24.45 12.25
CA MET A 73 11.84 -23.86 11.32
C MET A 73 10.44 -24.31 11.70
N ALA A 74 9.54 -23.33 11.88
CA ALA A 74 8.11 -23.61 11.99
C ALA A 74 7.51 -23.44 10.58
N GLU A 75 7.23 -24.56 9.92
CA GLU A 75 6.73 -24.53 8.53
C GLU A 75 5.30 -24.00 8.40
N VAL A 76 4.53 -24.06 9.46
CA VAL A 76 3.08 -23.80 9.44
C VAL A 76 2.69 -22.54 10.19
N ASP A 77 3.43 -22.18 11.23
CA ASP A 77 3.09 -21.06 12.12
C ASP A 77 4.26 -20.07 12.18
N VAL A 78 3.98 -18.81 11.97
CA VAL A 78 4.98 -17.76 12.14
C VAL A 78 5.53 -17.77 13.57
N CYS A 79 4.64 -17.85 14.56
CA CYS A 79 5.02 -17.89 15.97
C CYS A 79 4.51 -19.18 16.64
N PRO A 80 5.40 -20.15 16.95
CA PRO A 80 4.99 -21.43 17.52
C PRO A 80 4.40 -21.34 18.92
N THR A 81 4.63 -20.24 19.63
CA THR A 81 4.16 -20.01 21.00
C THR A 81 3.04 -18.98 21.10
N ASN A 82 2.56 -18.46 19.96
CA ASN A 82 1.53 -17.42 19.91
C ASN A 82 1.91 -16.16 20.73
N ALA A 83 3.14 -15.69 20.57
CA ALA A 83 3.66 -14.52 21.28
C ALA A 83 3.32 -13.20 20.60
N LEU A 84 2.80 -13.22 19.37
CA LEU A 84 2.41 -12.00 18.63
C LEU A 84 0.99 -11.63 19.05
N VAL A 85 0.83 -10.40 19.56
CA VAL A 85 -0.44 -9.91 20.12
C VAL A 85 -0.88 -8.69 19.34
N PRO A 86 -2.03 -8.72 18.64
CA PRO A 86 -2.59 -7.53 18.01
C PRO A 86 -2.99 -6.51 19.08
N PRO A 87 -2.53 -5.24 19.01
CA PRO A 87 -2.97 -4.20 19.91
C PRO A 87 -4.38 -3.72 19.54
N GLU A 88 -5.07 -3.13 20.51
CA GLU A 88 -6.23 -2.29 20.21
C GLU A 88 -5.75 -0.97 19.58
N LEU A 89 -6.15 -0.72 18.34
CA LEU A 89 -5.71 0.44 17.59
C LEU A 89 -6.70 1.59 17.72
N GLY A 90 -6.30 2.65 18.41
CA GLY A 90 -6.98 3.94 18.40
C GLY A 90 -6.57 4.78 17.18
N TYR A 91 -7.38 5.82 16.86
CA TYR A 91 -7.01 6.83 15.88
C TYR A 91 -5.88 7.73 16.45
N PRO A 92 -4.86 8.14 15.65
CA PRO A 92 -4.73 7.94 14.20
C PRO A 92 -4.10 6.58 13.78
N ARG A 93 -3.49 5.82 14.70
CA ARG A 93 -2.77 4.58 14.37
C ARG A 93 -3.64 3.52 13.67
N SER A 94 -4.94 3.50 13.91
CA SER A 94 -5.89 2.61 13.20
C SER A 94 -5.88 2.79 11.68
N ILE A 95 -5.47 3.97 11.18
CA ILE A 95 -5.29 4.25 9.76
C ILE A 95 -4.22 3.35 9.14
N ARG A 96 -3.14 3.00 9.88
CA ARG A 96 -2.11 2.06 9.39
C ARG A 96 -2.74 0.74 8.98
N ALA A 97 -3.60 0.16 9.83
CA ALA A 97 -4.29 -1.10 9.54
C ALA A 97 -5.22 -0.96 8.32
N ALA A 98 -5.99 0.13 8.24
CA ALA A 98 -6.92 0.35 7.14
C ALA A 98 -6.22 0.36 5.75
N PHE A 99 -4.98 0.90 5.68
CA PHE A 99 -4.20 0.93 4.44
C PHE A 99 -3.31 -0.30 4.23
N SER A 100 -3.09 -1.13 5.25
CA SER A 100 -2.07 -2.17 5.21
C SER A 100 -2.63 -3.58 5.40
N ASP A 101 -3.71 -3.74 6.14
CA ASP A 101 -4.38 -5.02 6.37
C ASP A 101 -5.57 -5.18 5.40
N PRO A 102 -5.53 -6.17 4.48
CA PRO A 102 -6.60 -6.36 3.50
C PRO A 102 -7.94 -6.81 4.13
N THR A 103 -7.96 -7.16 5.42
CA THR A 103 -9.18 -7.52 6.13
C THR A 103 -9.87 -6.33 6.81
N VAL A 104 -9.19 -5.19 6.86
CA VAL A 104 -9.71 -3.96 7.47
C VAL A 104 -10.27 -3.04 6.38
N VAL A 105 -11.48 -2.54 6.61
CA VAL A 105 -12.21 -1.68 5.68
C VAL A 105 -12.05 -0.21 6.09
N HIS A 106 -11.88 0.68 5.12
CA HIS A 106 -11.85 2.12 5.36
C HIS A 106 -13.23 2.63 5.76
N ALA A 107 -13.31 3.35 6.86
CA ALA A 107 -14.57 3.89 7.37
C ALA A 107 -15.24 4.88 6.38
N GLY A 108 -14.43 5.64 5.62
CA GLY A 108 -14.94 6.65 4.69
C GLY A 108 -15.41 6.09 3.34
N THR A 109 -14.80 5.00 2.86
CA THR A 109 -15.12 4.45 1.53
C THR A 109 -15.86 3.12 1.58
N GLY A 110 -15.85 2.43 2.71
CA GLY A 110 -16.40 1.08 2.83
C GLY A 110 -15.60 0.00 2.08
N VAL A 111 -14.42 0.34 1.57
CA VAL A 111 -13.57 -0.56 0.77
C VAL A 111 -12.28 -0.87 1.53
N GLY A 112 -11.79 -2.10 1.44
CA GLY A 112 -10.50 -2.49 1.98
C GLY A 112 -9.37 -2.17 1.01
N GLY A 113 -8.15 -1.90 1.53
CA GLY A 113 -6.97 -1.72 0.71
C GLY A 113 -6.53 -0.27 0.52
N ARG A 114 -5.78 0.01 -0.55
CA ARG A 114 -4.93 1.20 -0.69
C ARG A 114 -5.47 2.29 -1.60
N GLY A 115 -6.54 2.00 -2.33
CA GLY A 115 -7.14 2.86 -3.33
C GLY A 115 -8.28 2.13 -4.04
N THR A 116 -8.89 2.77 -5.04
CA THR A 116 -9.94 2.12 -5.82
C THR A 116 -9.35 1.12 -6.82
N GLU A 117 -10.15 0.13 -7.21
CA GLU A 117 -9.74 -0.88 -8.19
C GLU A 117 -10.01 -0.46 -9.64
N GLU A 118 -10.81 0.57 -9.86
CA GLU A 118 -11.38 0.88 -11.19
C GLU A 118 -10.34 1.25 -12.24
N ILE A 119 -9.39 2.14 -11.92
CA ILE A 119 -8.34 2.52 -12.88
C ILE A 119 -7.43 1.33 -13.22
N LYS A 120 -7.27 0.38 -12.29
CA LYS A 120 -6.42 -0.80 -12.47
C LYS A 120 -7.12 -1.96 -13.16
N THR A 121 -8.43 -1.97 -13.19
CA THR A 121 -9.24 -3.04 -13.76
C THR A 121 -10.00 -2.56 -14.98
N ASN A 122 -11.30 -2.35 -14.85
CA ASN A 122 -12.16 -1.78 -15.87
C ASN A 122 -12.82 -0.54 -15.27
N ASP A 123 -12.84 0.55 -15.99
CA ASP A 123 -13.57 1.75 -15.60
C ASP A 123 -15.09 1.51 -15.76
N VAL A 124 -15.65 0.67 -14.89
CA VAL A 124 -17.06 0.21 -14.96
C VAL A 124 -18.05 1.35 -14.80
N THR A 125 -17.66 2.39 -14.05
CA THR A 125 -18.50 3.57 -13.79
C THR A 125 -18.35 4.65 -14.85
N GLY A 126 -17.39 4.50 -15.79
CA GLY A 126 -17.14 5.47 -16.85
C GLY A 126 -16.55 6.79 -16.34
N ARG A 127 -15.66 6.72 -15.37
CA ARG A 127 -14.92 7.91 -14.87
C ARG A 127 -14.06 8.56 -15.94
N LEU A 128 -13.45 7.74 -16.82
CA LEU A 128 -12.60 8.19 -17.90
C LEU A 128 -13.39 8.20 -19.21
N ARG A 129 -13.62 9.40 -19.74
CA ARG A 129 -14.23 9.61 -21.04
C ARG A 129 -13.18 9.72 -22.13
N THR A 130 -13.60 9.73 -23.39
CA THR A 130 -12.71 9.98 -24.52
C THR A 130 -12.00 11.32 -24.35
N GLY A 131 -10.66 11.33 -24.50
CA GLY A 131 -9.83 12.50 -24.25
C GLY A 131 -9.38 12.70 -22.79
N GLU A 132 -9.92 11.95 -21.85
CA GLU A 132 -9.51 11.98 -20.45
C GLU A 132 -8.46 10.89 -20.13
N ALA A 133 -7.68 11.14 -19.09
CA ALA A 133 -6.70 10.20 -18.55
C ALA A 133 -6.83 10.08 -17.03
N GLY A 134 -6.61 8.88 -16.52
CA GLY A 134 -6.40 8.60 -15.11
C GLY A 134 -4.92 8.43 -14.82
N ILE A 135 -4.44 9.04 -13.75
CA ILE A 135 -3.07 8.87 -13.25
C ILE A 135 -3.15 8.29 -11.85
N VAL A 136 -2.45 7.19 -11.63
CA VAL A 136 -2.37 6.46 -10.37
C VAL A 136 -0.94 6.53 -9.87
N ILE A 137 -0.74 7.07 -8.68
CA ILE A 137 0.57 7.13 -8.03
C ILE A 137 0.53 6.17 -6.83
N GLU A 138 1.24 5.05 -6.96
CA GLU A 138 1.35 4.03 -5.91
C GLU A 138 2.63 4.25 -5.11
N LEU A 139 2.50 4.69 -3.86
CA LEU A 139 3.62 4.92 -2.94
C LEU A 139 3.88 3.71 -2.05
N GLY A 140 5.14 3.49 -1.69
CA GLY A 140 5.58 2.57 -0.64
C GLY A 140 5.86 1.14 -1.07
N ARG A 141 5.64 0.76 -2.31
CA ARG A 141 5.91 -0.60 -2.81
C ARG A 141 7.20 -0.69 -3.64
N PRO A 142 7.93 -1.81 -3.55
CA PRO A 142 7.77 -2.94 -2.62
C PRO A 142 8.51 -2.69 -1.29
N GLY A 143 7.85 -3.03 -0.16
CA GLY A 143 8.52 -3.19 1.15
C GLY A 143 9.13 -1.95 1.81
N THR A 144 8.95 -0.74 1.23
CA THR A 144 9.48 0.50 1.80
C THR A 144 8.46 1.16 2.74
N GLY A 145 7.16 1.03 2.41
CA GLY A 145 6.10 1.78 3.06
C GLY A 145 6.10 3.26 2.68
N ALA A 146 5.10 3.99 3.11
CA ALA A 146 5.00 5.42 2.90
C ALA A 146 4.42 6.11 4.15
N HIS A 147 4.98 7.25 4.54
CA HIS A 147 4.34 8.14 5.50
C HIS A 147 3.35 9.06 4.79
N PHE A 148 2.29 9.44 5.48
CA PHE A 148 1.32 10.36 4.88
C PHE A 148 1.90 11.74 4.59
N ARG A 149 2.96 12.19 5.28
CA ARG A 149 3.71 13.40 4.89
C ARG A 149 4.33 13.32 3.50
N ASP A 150 4.75 12.13 3.04
CA ASP A 150 5.27 11.94 1.68
C ASP A 150 4.13 11.87 0.66
N VAL A 151 3.01 11.27 1.05
CA VAL A 151 1.77 11.28 0.26
C VAL A 151 1.28 12.71 0.06
N GLU A 152 1.28 13.54 1.12
CA GLU A 152 0.91 14.96 1.06
C GLU A 152 1.83 15.76 0.13
N LYS A 153 3.14 15.55 0.19
CA LYS A 153 4.09 16.22 -0.71
C LYS A 153 3.76 15.98 -2.18
N ILE A 154 3.46 14.74 -2.53
CA ILE A 154 3.04 14.41 -3.91
C ILE A 154 1.70 15.06 -4.21
N ALA A 155 0.68 14.91 -3.35
CA ALA A 155 -0.65 15.47 -3.61
C ALA A 155 -0.59 17.00 -3.81
N THR A 156 0.14 17.71 -2.94
CA THR A 156 0.29 19.18 -3.02
C THR A 156 1.10 19.63 -4.24
N SER A 157 2.10 18.85 -4.68
CA SER A 157 2.86 19.18 -5.90
C SER A 157 2.01 19.15 -7.17
N LEU A 158 0.93 18.39 -7.17
CA LEU A 158 0.01 18.28 -8.31
C LEU A 158 -1.03 19.42 -8.37
N ILE A 159 -1.26 20.17 -7.30
CA ILE A 159 -2.30 21.19 -7.23
C ILE A 159 -2.23 22.24 -8.35
N PRO A 160 -1.02 22.75 -8.77
CA PRO A 160 -0.91 23.68 -9.88
C PRO A 160 -1.44 23.15 -11.23
N LEU A 161 -1.60 21.81 -11.34
CA LEU A 161 -2.13 21.15 -12.54
C LEU A 161 -3.65 20.95 -12.49
N GLU A 162 -4.32 21.46 -11.42
CA GLU A 162 -5.75 21.36 -11.21
C GLU A 162 -6.27 19.90 -11.23
N PRO A 163 -5.73 19.01 -10.35
CA PRO A 163 -6.09 17.60 -10.35
C PRO A 163 -7.55 17.38 -9.92
N HIS A 164 -8.23 16.45 -10.57
CA HIS A 164 -9.48 15.90 -10.05
C HIS A 164 -9.17 14.64 -9.26
N PHE A 165 -8.97 14.76 -7.94
CA PHE A 165 -8.78 13.60 -7.07
C PHE A 165 -10.02 12.74 -7.03
N GLU A 166 -9.82 11.41 -7.05
CA GLU A 166 -10.90 10.44 -6.92
C GLU A 166 -11.54 10.52 -5.54
N THR A 167 -12.82 10.84 -5.48
CA THR A 167 -13.54 11.10 -4.22
C THR A 167 -13.72 9.86 -3.36
N ASN A 168 -13.84 8.68 -3.96
CA ASN A 168 -13.96 7.41 -3.24
C ASN A 168 -12.59 6.78 -2.87
N ASN A 169 -11.50 7.51 -3.11
CA ASN A 169 -10.17 7.04 -2.76
C ASN A 169 -9.89 7.27 -1.27
N PRO A 170 -9.35 6.27 -0.53
CA PRO A 170 -9.00 6.40 0.88
C PRO A 170 -8.05 7.55 1.21
N VAL A 171 -7.08 7.87 0.33
CA VAL A 171 -6.17 9.01 0.52
C VAL A 171 -6.93 10.32 0.43
N THR A 172 -7.81 10.48 -0.57
CA THR A 172 -8.63 11.68 -0.74
C THR A 172 -9.54 11.92 0.46
N GLN A 173 -10.04 10.85 1.10
CA GLN A 173 -10.84 10.94 2.33
C GLN A 173 -10.03 11.42 3.56
N LEU A 174 -8.70 11.36 3.51
CA LEU A 174 -7.83 11.90 4.54
C LEU A 174 -7.44 13.36 4.28
N MET A 175 -7.73 13.91 3.11
CA MET A 175 -7.48 15.32 2.82
C MET A 175 -8.46 16.21 3.59
N GLU A 176 -7.97 17.32 4.14
CA GLU A 176 -8.81 18.35 4.74
C GLU A 176 -9.67 19.04 3.68
N ASP A 177 -9.02 19.39 2.57
CA ASP A 177 -9.62 19.97 1.37
C ASP A 177 -8.87 19.43 0.14
N PRO A 178 -9.50 18.62 -0.72
CA PRO A 178 -8.88 18.09 -1.92
C PRO A 178 -8.32 19.16 -2.86
N SER A 179 -8.85 20.39 -2.83
CA SER A 179 -8.32 21.48 -3.65
C SER A 179 -6.91 21.93 -3.26
N THR A 180 -6.48 21.59 -2.05
CA THR A 180 -5.15 21.93 -1.52
C THR A 180 -4.18 20.75 -1.53
N GLY A 181 -4.70 19.51 -1.63
CA GLY A 181 -3.91 18.28 -1.50
C GLY A 181 -3.40 18.01 -0.08
N LYS A 182 -3.76 18.86 0.91
CA LYS A 182 -3.30 18.73 2.29
C LYS A 182 -4.02 17.62 3.02
N ILE A 183 -3.26 16.78 3.68
CA ILE A 183 -3.74 15.68 4.52
C ILE A 183 -3.84 16.16 5.96
N ARG A 184 -4.81 15.61 6.71
CA ARG A 184 -5.01 15.94 8.13
C ARG A 184 -3.72 15.75 8.92
N GLU A 185 -3.35 16.78 9.70
CA GLU A 185 -2.07 16.86 10.42
C GLU A 185 -1.82 15.66 11.33
N GLU A 186 -2.86 15.19 12.02
CA GLU A 186 -2.76 14.07 12.98
C GLU A 186 -2.36 12.74 12.36
N VAL A 187 -2.51 12.56 11.03
CA VAL A 187 -2.13 11.33 10.33
C VAL A 187 -0.80 11.43 9.58
N LEU A 188 -0.21 12.60 9.44
CA LEU A 188 1.03 12.80 8.66
C LEU A 188 2.20 11.94 9.12
N GLY A 189 2.27 11.65 10.42
CA GLY A 189 3.29 10.79 11.03
C GLY A 189 3.03 9.29 10.84
N GLU A 190 1.82 8.90 10.39
CA GLU A 190 1.48 7.49 10.26
C GLU A 190 2.13 6.88 9.01
N LYS A 191 2.75 5.70 9.21
CA LYS A 191 3.37 4.92 8.14
C LYS A 191 2.46 3.78 7.73
N VAL A 192 2.25 3.61 6.42
CA VAL A 192 1.41 2.55 5.84
C VAL A 192 2.22 1.69 4.88
N LEU A 193 1.77 0.46 4.62
CA LEU A 193 2.42 -0.44 3.67
C LEU A 193 2.47 0.16 2.27
N SER A 194 1.40 0.81 1.87
CA SER A 194 1.35 1.63 0.65
C SER A 194 0.09 2.48 0.62
N ALA A 195 0.15 3.57 -0.12
CA ALA A 195 -0.97 4.44 -0.41
C ALA A 195 -1.08 4.70 -1.91
N ILE A 196 -2.26 5.03 -2.40
CA ILE A 196 -2.50 5.31 -3.82
C ILE A 196 -3.21 6.65 -3.93
N ILE A 197 -2.58 7.58 -4.65
CA ILE A 197 -3.23 8.79 -5.12
C ILE A 197 -3.80 8.52 -6.51
N GLU A 198 -5.05 8.86 -6.72
CA GLU A 198 -5.73 8.69 -8.01
C GLU A 198 -6.29 10.04 -8.46
N VAL A 199 -5.89 10.45 -9.65
CA VAL A 199 -6.34 11.70 -10.27
C VAL A 199 -6.87 11.47 -11.68
N LYS A 200 -7.88 12.24 -12.04
CA LYS A 200 -8.36 12.36 -13.42
C LYS A 200 -7.90 13.68 -14.00
N THR A 201 -7.48 13.65 -15.27
CA THR A 201 -7.02 14.81 -16.04
C THR A 201 -7.31 14.59 -17.52
N THR A 202 -6.78 15.45 -18.41
CA THR A 202 -6.84 15.25 -19.86
C THR A 202 -5.55 14.61 -20.41
N LEU A 203 -5.63 14.02 -21.59
CA LEU A 203 -4.47 13.37 -22.23
C LEU A 203 -3.29 14.34 -22.42
N GLU A 204 -3.56 15.59 -22.80
CA GLU A 204 -2.54 16.59 -23.06
C GLU A 204 -1.75 16.99 -21.80
N LYS A 205 -2.36 16.88 -20.62
CA LYS A 205 -1.71 17.19 -19.34
C LYS A 205 -0.79 16.07 -18.83
N ILE A 206 -0.87 14.85 -19.37
CA ILE A 206 -0.03 13.71 -18.95
C ILE A 206 1.46 14.10 -18.84
N PRO A 207 2.10 14.74 -19.83
CA PRO A 207 3.51 15.11 -19.75
C PRO A 207 3.85 16.03 -18.56
N GLU A 208 2.95 16.95 -18.20
CA GLU A 208 3.14 17.88 -17.09
C GLU A 208 3.08 17.13 -15.74
N TYR A 209 2.11 16.23 -15.58
CA TYR A 209 2.02 15.37 -14.40
C TYR A 209 3.27 14.53 -14.20
N LEU A 210 3.76 13.88 -15.27
CA LEU A 210 4.96 13.05 -15.19
C LEU A 210 6.21 13.85 -14.80
N ARG A 211 6.40 15.04 -15.36
CA ARG A 211 7.53 15.93 -15.01
C ARG A 211 7.42 16.45 -13.57
N THR A 212 6.21 16.78 -13.11
CA THR A 212 6.00 17.21 -11.72
C THR A 212 6.34 16.07 -10.74
N LEU A 213 5.89 14.85 -11.05
CA LEU A 213 6.22 13.68 -10.24
C LEU A 213 7.72 13.37 -10.24
N GLU A 214 8.39 13.50 -11.38
CA GLU A 214 9.84 13.36 -11.48
C GLU A 214 10.58 14.41 -10.64
N SER A 215 10.11 15.65 -10.61
CA SER A 215 10.74 16.72 -9.84
C SER A 215 10.63 16.53 -8.32
N VAL A 216 9.52 15.95 -7.83
CA VAL A 216 9.27 15.77 -6.40
C VAL A 216 9.85 14.47 -5.83
N GLN A 217 10.28 13.53 -6.68
CA GLN A 217 10.77 12.22 -6.22
C GLN A 217 11.96 12.30 -5.26
N GLY A 218 12.81 13.31 -5.39
CA GLY A 218 13.97 13.52 -4.51
C GLY A 218 13.63 14.16 -3.16
N GLU A 219 12.37 14.56 -2.93
CA GLU A 219 11.92 15.23 -1.71
C GLU A 219 11.18 14.31 -0.75
N ILE A 220 10.92 13.07 -1.16
CA ILE A 220 10.17 12.08 -0.38
C ILE A 220 11.06 10.94 0.10
N ASP A 221 10.69 10.35 1.21
CA ASP A 221 11.43 9.28 1.90
C ASP A 221 10.85 7.90 1.58
N THR A 222 10.35 7.74 0.35
CA THR A 222 9.75 6.51 -0.13
C THR A 222 9.93 6.38 -1.65
N VAL A 223 9.40 5.30 -2.21
CA VAL A 223 9.36 5.06 -3.66
C VAL A 223 7.92 5.11 -4.15
N PHE A 224 7.73 5.47 -5.41
CA PHE A 224 6.43 5.36 -6.05
C PHE A 224 6.53 4.83 -7.48
N ALA A 225 5.42 4.25 -7.94
CA ALA A 225 5.22 3.86 -9.33
C ALA A 225 4.02 4.63 -9.90
N VAL A 226 4.10 5.00 -11.18
CA VAL A 226 3.03 5.73 -11.87
C VAL A 226 2.37 4.82 -12.89
N GLY A 227 1.04 4.72 -12.79
CA GLY A 227 0.20 4.11 -13.81
C GLY A 227 -0.60 5.19 -14.53
N VAL A 228 -0.71 5.05 -15.86
CA VAL A 228 -1.55 5.93 -16.69
C VAL A 228 -2.60 5.09 -17.40
N ALA A 229 -3.84 5.54 -17.35
CA ALA A 229 -4.98 4.88 -17.98
C ALA A 229 -5.75 5.88 -18.85
N SER A 230 -6.36 5.38 -19.91
CA SER A 230 -7.31 6.12 -20.73
C SER A 230 -8.34 5.17 -21.34
N LYS A 231 -9.44 5.71 -21.82
CA LYS A 231 -10.37 4.94 -22.63
C LYS A 231 -9.68 4.58 -23.96
N CYS A 232 -9.79 3.31 -24.38
CA CYS A 232 -9.23 2.86 -25.64
C CYS A 232 -10.02 3.46 -26.81
N ASP A 233 -9.30 3.72 -27.90
CA ASP A 233 -9.89 4.08 -29.18
C ASP A 233 -10.65 2.89 -29.80
N PRO A 234 -11.52 3.11 -30.79
CA PRO A 234 -12.30 2.01 -31.42
C PRO A 234 -11.45 0.91 -32.04
N ASP A 235 -10.21 1.19 -32.42
CA ASP A 235 -9.25 0.22 -32.94
C ASP A 235 -8.53 -0.59 -31.85
N GLY A 236 -8.83 -0.31 -30.56
CA GLY A 236 -8.21 -0.95 -29.41
C GLY A 236 -6.89 -0.31 -28.96
N SER A 237 -6.44 0.73 -29.61
CA SER A 237 -5.26 1.49 -29.16
C SER A 237 -5.53 2.27 -27.88
N ALA A 238 -4.47 2.52 -27.10
CA ALA A 238 -4.56 3.26 -25.85
C ALA A 238 -3.89 4.65 -26.04
N PRO A 239 -4.68 5.72 -26.19
CA PRO A 239 -4.15 7.04 -26.59
C PRO A 239 -3.15 7.63 -25.60
N HIS A 240 -3.21 7.30 -24.31
CA HIS A 240 -2.22 7.76 -23.32
C HIS A 240 -0.80 7.32 -23.63
N GLN A 241 -0.59 6.20 -24.35
CA GLN A 241 0.74 5.69 -24.66
C GLN A 241 1.57 6.68 -25.48
N LYS A 242 0.93 7.32 -26.47
CA LYS A 242 1.57 8.36 -27.28
C LYS A 242 2.09 9.52 -26.42
N TRP A 243 1.26 10.04 -25.52
CA TRP A 243 1.61 11.18 -24.66
C TRP A 243 2.74 10.87 -23.69
N VAL A 244 2.77 9.64 -23.14
CA VAL A 244 3.85 9.19 -22.26
C VAL A 244 5.16 9.06 -23.02
N GLN A 245 5.14 8.46 -24.23
CA GLN A 245 6.34 8.28 -25.05
C GLN A 245 6.89 9.60 -25.62
N GLU A 246 6.02 10.50 -26.09
CA GLU A 246 6.42 11.84 -26.55
C GLU A 246 7.01 12.70 -25.43
N ALA A 247 6.62 12.45 -24.18
CA ALA A 247 7.22 13.06 -23.00
C ALA A 247 8.60 12.49 -22.63
N GLY A 248 9.06 11.43 -23.32
CA GLY A 248 10.37 10.80 -23.11
C GLY A 248 10.37 9.67 -22.08
N TYR A 249 9.20 9.24 -21.60
CA TYR A 249 9.09 8.15 -20.61
C TYR A 249 8.91 6.79 -21.28
N ILE A 250 9.44 5.76 -20.65
CA ILE A 250 9.35 4.36 -21.10
C ILE A 250 8.13 3.70 -20.48
N LEU A 251 7.28 3.12 -21.34
CA LEU A 251 6.18 2.29 -20.89
C LEU A 251 6.68 0.88 -20.59
N SER A 252 6.27 0.32 -19.46
CA SER A 252 6.54 -1.08 -19.15
C SER A 252 5.85 -1.99 -20.18
N PRO A 253 6.56 -2.93 -20.81
CA PRO A 253 5.96 -3.88 -21.75
C PRO A 253 4.98 -4.83 -21.07
N ASN A 254 5.08 -4.97 -19.75
CA ASN A 254 4.18 -5.77 -18.91
C ASN A 254 3.09 -4.92 -18.25
N GLY A 255 2.82 -3.74 -18.79
CA GLY A 255 1.70 -2.90 -18.36
C GLY A 255 0.39 -3.67 -18.43
N LYS A 256 -0.48 -3.42 -17.44
CA LYS A 256 -1.75 -4.10 -17.33
C LYS A 256 -2.66 -3.70 -18.50
N THR A 257 -3.08 -4.66 -19.31
CA THR A 257 -4.12 -4.47 -20.33
C THR A 257 -5.37 -5.23 -19.91
N ASN A 258 -6.45 -4.51 -19.68
CA ASN A 258 -7.74 -5.10 -19.35
C ASN A 258 -8.55 -5.32 -20.64
N LEU A 259 -8.75 -6.57 -21.02
CA LEU A 259 -9.49 -6.98 -22.21
C LEU A 259 -10.90 -7.43 -21.83
N GLY A 260 -11.75 -6.47 -21.47
CA GLY A 260 -13.19 -6.73 -21.38
C GLY A 260 -13.63 -7.78 -20.37
N LEU A 261 -12.93 -7.91 -19.24
CA LEU A 261 -13.33 -8.79 -18.12
C LEU A 261 -14.63 -8.34 -17.43
N GLY A 262 -15.17 -7.21 -17.81
CA GLY A 262 -16.44 -6.66 -17.37
C GLY A 262 -17.02 -5.78 -18.45
N ARG A 263 -18.32 -5.54 -18.39
CA ARG A 263 -19.00 -4.56 -19.24
C ARG A 263 -19.13 -3.28 -18.44
N PRO A 264 -18.70 -2.11 -18.99
CA PRO A 264 -18.94 -0.84 -18.31
C PRO A 264 -20.44 -0.64 -18.08
N LEU A 265 -20.81 -0.21 -16.90
CA LEU A 265 -22.20 0.20 -16.58
C LEU A 265 -22.55 1.50 -17.29
N PHE A 266 -21.55 2.34 -17.53
CA PHE A 266 -21.68 3.60 -18.25
C PHE A 266 -21.37 3.39 -19.74
N GLN A 267 -22.26 3.86 -20.61
CA GLN A 267 -22.05 3.96 -22.06
C GLN A 267 -22.16 5.43 -22.45
N GLU A 268 -21.12 5.96 -23.12
CA GLU A 268 -21.25 7.28 -23.74
C GLU A 268 -22.32 7.21 -24.81
N ALA A 269 -23.24 8.21 -24.82
CA ALA A 269 -24.17 8.36 -25.91
C ALA A 269 -23.36 8.58 -27.21
N GLU A 270 -23.64 7.83 -28.25
CA GLU A 270 -23.09 8.07 -29.58
C GLU A 270 -23.47 9.50 -29.99
N GLN A 271 -22.46 10.34 -30.26
CA GLN A 271 -22.64 11.71 -30.78
C GLN A 271 -22.85 11.68 -32.27
#